data_f97969b06ad5d435602d15c9f673146e
#
_entry.id   f97969b06ad5d435602d15c9f673146e
#
_cell.length_a   1.000
_cell.length_b   1.000
_cell.length_c   1.000
_cell.angle_alpha   90.00
_cell.angle_beta   90.00
_cell.angle_gamma   90.00
#
_symmetry.space_group_name_H-M   'P 1'
#
loop_
_entity.id
_entity.type
_entity.pdbx_description
1 polymer ?
#
loop_
_entity_poly.entity_id
_entity_poly.type
_entity_poly.pdbx_seq_one_letter_code
_entity_poly.pdbx_strand_id
1 'polypeptide(L)'
;MPLVPKALALPSPVQLEALNGQLREHIREREHAEVALRQANDELEKRVQERTTALREANEALRTEVIERRKAEEALRHAHAALEMRIRERTAELTRANADLHAEVTQRQHTEAQLTTALHPKDVLFREVHHRVKNNLQIISSLLSLQSRYISDPQTLQTFNDTRNRIQAMALIHGVLDQANDFARVDFARYLQQLTTHLCHSYGMNANAMAIQTHAQDIWLKTEVAVACGLIVHELVSNALKHGFPNGRAGEIHVSMNHKNRQYRLTVTDNGIGLPAEFNLHTTTSLGFKLVLALANQLSGHLEFESHGGTRFSITFADDSERESSVT
;
A
#
# COMPACT_ATOMS: atom_id res chain seq x y z
N MET A 1 41.28 46.55 -6.14
CA MET A 1 41.49 46.08 -7.53
C MET A 1 40.14 46.06 -8.21
N PRO A 2 39.89 46.84 -9.24
CA PRO A 2 38.59 46.86 -9.93
C PRO A 2 38.48 45.70 -10.89
N LEU A 3 37.36 45.01 -10.87
CA LEU A 3 36.99 43.98 -11.83
C LEU A 3 36.77 44.63 -13.21
N VAL A 4 37.66 44.31 -14.13
CA VAL A 4 37.56 44.67 -15.56
C VAL A 4 36.39 43.86 -16.15
N PRO A 5 35.38 44.47 -16.78
CA PRO A 5 34.34 43.71 -17.48
C PRO A 5 35.01 43.06 -18.70
N LYS A 6 34.87 41.74 -18.82
CA LYS A 6 35.21 41.02 -20.06
C LYS A 6 34.40 41.66 -21.20
N ALA A 7 35.08 42.35 -22.07
CA ALA A 7 34.51 42.83 -23.31
C ALA A 7 33.86 41.65 -24.07
N LEU A 8 32.58 41.82 -24.39
CA LEU A 8 31.90 40.89 -25.32
C LEU A 8 32.64 40.98 -26.66
N ALA A 9 33.48 40.03 -26.94
CA ALA A 9 34.11 39.92 -28.25
C ALA A 9 33.02 39.69 -29.28
N LEU A 10 32.88 40.60 -30.24
CA LEU A 10 32.00 40.41 -31.38
C LEU A 10 32.43 39.14 -32.12
N PRO A 11 31.50 38.29 -32.52
CA PRO A 11 31.80 37.03 -33.18
C PRO A 11 32.56 37.30 -34.48
N SER A 12 33.57 36.49 -34.75
CA SER A 12 34.36 36.59 -35.98
C SER A 12 33.46 36.36 -37.22
N PRO A 13 33.87 36.88 -38.41
CA PRO A 13 33.11 36.64 -39.65
C PRO A 13 32.77 35.14 -39.88
N VAL A 14 33.72 34.27 -39.56
CA VAL A 14 33.52 32.79 -39.65
C VAL A 14 32.48 32.28 -38.66
N GLN A 15 32.46 32.83 -37.46
CA GLN A 15 31.46 32.49 -36.46
C GLN A 15 30.05 33.03 -36.83
N LEU A 16 30.00 34.21 -37.47
CA LEU A 16 28.74 34.78 -37.99
C LEU A 16 28.18 33.95 -39.18
N GLU A 17 29.04 33.44 -40.04
CA GLU A 17 28.68 32.59 -41.15
C GLU A 17 28.19 31.21 -40.68
N ALA A 18 28.83 30.61 -39.69
CA ALA A 18 28.39 29.40 -39.02
C ALA A 18 27.04 29.59 -38.33
N LEU A 19 26.84 30.70 -37.62
CA LEU A 19 25.59 31.04 -36.95
C LEU A 19 24.44 31.27 -37.94
N ASN A 20 24.73 31.96 -39.08
CA ASN A 20 23.77 32.11 -40.18
C ASN A 20 23.39 30.78 -40.85
N GLY A 21 24.37 29.87 -40.99
CA GLY A 21 24.13 28.49 -41.44
C GLY A 21 23.17 27.76 -40.52
N GLN A 22 23.43 27.77 -39.22
CA GLN A 22 22.55 27.17 -38.20
C GLN A 22 21.16 27.82 -38.16
N LEU A 23 21.11 29.14 -38.31
CA LEU A 23 19.81 29.84 -38.35
C LEU A 23 18.93 29.44 -39.53
N ARG A 24 19.57 29.27 -40.74
CA ARG A 24 18.86 28.81 -41.95
C ARG A 24 18.41 27.36 -41.81
N GLU A 25 19.16 26.52 -41.16
CA GLU A 25 18.78 25.14 -40.85
C GLU A 25 17.59 25.10 -39.90
N HIS A 26 17.65 25.88 -38.82
CA HIS A 26 16.52 26.02 -37.89
C HIS A 26 15.24 26.61 -38.54
N ILE A 27 15.38 27.55 -39.49
CA ILE A 27 14.22 28.06 -40.23
C ILE A 27 13.59 26.97 -41.07
N ARG A 28 14.38 26.15 -41.80
CA ARG A 28 13.88 25.02 -42.58
C ARG A 28 13.22 23.97 -41.71
N GLU A 29 13.85 23.62 -40.57
CA GLU A 29 13.27 22.69 -39.62
C GLU A 29 11.90 23.21 -39.11
N ARG A 30 11.81 24.52 -38.84
CA ARG A 30 10.56 25.17 -38.40
C ARG A 30 9.47 25.15 -39.48
N GLU A 31 9.82 25.44 -40.72
CA GLU A 31 8.88 25.36 -41.89
C GLU A 31 8.36 23.92 -42.08
N HIS A 32 9.25 22.93 -41.98
CA HIS A 32 8.84 21.52 -42.05
C HIS A 32 7.94 21.14 -40.86
N ALA A 33 8.24 21.60 -39.67
CA ALA A 33 7.42 21.37 -38.49
C ALA A 33 6.02 22.03 -38.61
N GLU A 34 5.94 23.22 -39.22
CA GLU A 34 4.69 23.95 -39.42
C GLU A 34 3.76 23.25 -40.47
N VAL A 35 4.33 22.69 -41.51
CA VAL A 35 3.59 21.87 -42.49
C VAL A 35 3.10 20.56 -41.83
N ALA A 36 3.97 19.90 -41.10
CA ALA A 36 3.61 18.69 -40.36
C ALA A 36 2.52 18.94 -39.31
N LEU A 37 2.57 20.07 -38.64
CA LEU A 37 1.57 20.48 -37.64
C LEU A 37 0.19 20.74 -38.33
N ARG A 38 0.20 21.38 -39.50
CA ARG A 38 -1.05 21.60 -40.29
C ARG A 38 -1.69 20.28 -40.72
N GLN A 39 -0.88 19.38 -41.25
CA GLN A 39 -1.37 18.04 -41.65
C GLN A 39 -1.89 17.25 -40.42
N ALA A 40 -1.20 17.35 -39.27
CA ALA A 40 -1.65 16.73 -38.03
C ALA A 40 -2.98 17.33 -37.53
N ASN A 41 -3.18 18.64 -37.69
CA ASN A 41 -4.44 19.31 -37.31
C ASN A 41 -5.61 18.84 -38.17
N ASP A 42 -5.44 18.79 -39.51
CA ASP A 42 -6.49 18.34 -40.45
C ASP A 42 -6.87 16.88 -40.16
N GLU A 43 -5.87 16.04 -39.87
CA GLU A 43 -6.10 14.65 -39.47
C GLU A 43 -6.83 14.57 -38.10
N LEU A 44 -6.47 15.47 -37.17
CA LEU A 44 -7.10 15.53 -35.88
C LEU A 44 -8.55 15.97 -35.95
N GLU A 45 -8.88 16.97 -36.80
CA GLU A 45 -10.25 17.43 -37.04
C GLU A 45 -11.12 16.29 -37.61
N LYS A 46 -10.59 15.53 -38.58
CA LYS A 46 -11.27 14.36 -39.11
C LYS A 46 -11.55 13.32 -38.03
N ARG A 47 -10.52 12.99 -37.21
CA ARG A 47 -10.69 12.05 -36.08
C ARG A 47 -11.69 12.55 -35.06
N VAL A 48 -11.71 13.85 -34.79
CA VAL A 48 -12.68 14.45 -33.87
C VAL A 48 -14.10 14.28 -34.39
N GLN A 49 -14.31 14.53 -35.67
CA GLN A 49 -15.62 14.36 -36.33
C GLN A 49 -16.09 12.89 -36.27
N GLU A 50 -15.22 11.95 -36.65
CA GLU A 50 -15.51 10.51 -36.59
C GLU A 50 -15.82 10.06 -35.18
N ARG A 51 -15.01 10.51 -34.20
CA ARG A 51 -15.26 10.20 -32.80
C ARG A 51 -16.55 10.82 -32.27
N THR A 52 -16.88 12.04 -32.68
CA THR A 52 -18.12 12.71 -32.25
C THR A 52 -19.35 11.96 -32.72
N THR A 53 -19.32 11.43 -33.96
CA THR A 53 -20.41 10.62 -34.48
C THR A 53 -20.53 9.29 -33.73
N ALA A 54 -19.41 8.58 -33.57
CA ALA A 54 -19.39 7.33 -32.82
C ALA A 54 -19.82 7.54 -31.33
N LEU A 55 -19.48 8.70 -30.75
CA LEU A 55 -19.89 9.03 -29.39
C LEU A 55 -21.40 9.26 -29.26
N ARG A 56 -22.07 9.83 -30.33
CA ARG A 56 -23.52 9.99 -30.34
C ARG A 56 -24.23 8.65 -30.40
N GLU A 57 -23.78 7.77 -31.27
CA GLU A 57 -24.33 6.42 -31.42
C GLU A 57 -24.16 5.61 -30.13
N ALA A 58 -22.96 5.69 -29.54
CA ALA A 58 -22.69 5.06 -28.25
C ALA A 58 -23.56 5.64 -27.10
N ASN A 59 -23.85 6.95 -27.14
CA ASN A 59 -24.71 7.59 -26.13
C ASN A 59 -26.17 7.13 -26.24
N GLU A 60 -26.68 6.91 -27.43
CA GLU A 60 -28.04 6.37 -27.63
C GLU A 60 -28.15 4.93 -27.17
N ALA A 61 -27.16 4.10 -27.46
CA ALA A 61 -27.08 2.74 -26.96
C ALA A 61 -27.00 2.70 -25.44
N LEU A 62 -26.15 3.56 -24.86
CA LEU A 62 -26.01 3.69 -23.40
C LEU A 62 -27.32 4.13 -22.72
N ARG A 63 -28.10 5.01 -23.35
CA ARG A 63 -29.41 5.42 -22.80
C ARG A 63 -30.38 4.25 -22.70
N THR A 64 -30.41 3.39 -23.70
CA THR A 64 -31.24 2.18 -23.69
C THR A 64 -30.77 1.22 -22.59
N GLU A 65 -29.47 0.99 -22.51
CA GLU A 65 -28.86 0.17 -21.49
C GLU A 65 -29.12 0.70 -20.06
N VAL A 66 -29.08 2.03 -19.87
CA VAL A 66 -29.39 2.67 -18.59
C VAL A 66 -30.84 2.41 -18.17
N ILE A 67 -31.79 2.38 -19.12
CA ILE A 67 -33.19 2.10 -18.81
C ILE A 67 -33.38 0.63 -18.38
N GLU A 68 -32.76 -0.29 -19.09
CA GLU A 68 -32.78 -1.71 -18.74
C GLU A 68 -32.09 -1.98 -17.41
N ARG A 69 -30.96 -1.31 -17.18
CA ARG A 69 -30.21 -1.39 -15.93
C ARG A 69 -31.02 -0.88 -14.73
N ARG A 70 -31.76 0.22 -14.90
CA ARG A 70 -32.66 0.72 -13.84
C ARG A 70 -33.73 -0.28 -13.46
N LYS A 71 -34.35 -0.96 -14.44
CA LYS A 71 -35.34 -2.02 -14.16
C LYS A 71 -34.70 -3.20 -13.43
N ALA A 72 -33.50 -3.60 -13.82
CA ALA A 72 -32.75 -4.64 -13.14
C ALA A 72 -32.32 -4.22 -11.72
N GLU A 73 -31.93 -2.95 -11.54
CA GLU A 73 -31.60 -2.39 -10.23
C GLU A 73 -32.80 -2.35 -9.28
N GLU A 74 -34.01 -2.02 -9.78
CA GLU A 74 -35.24 -2.06 -8.98
C GLU A 74 -35.58 -3.49 -8.54
N ALA A 75 -35.49 -4.45 -9.46
CA ALA A 75 -35.70 -5.86 -9.15
C ALA A 75 -34.66 -6.38 -8.15
N LEU A 76 -33.38 -5.98 -8.31
CA LEU A 76 -32.30 -6.29 -7.41
C LEU A 76 -32.53 -5.67 -6.02
N ARG A 77 -33.04 -4.43 -5.97
CA ARG A 77 -33.37 -3.73 -4.72
C ARG A 77 -34.45 -4.45 -3.93
N HIS A 78 -35.50 -4.93 -4.62
CA HIS A 78 -36.53 -5.74 -3.99
C HIS A 78 -35.99 -7.09 -3.48
N ALA A 79 -35.15 -7.75 -4.30
CA ALA A 79 -34.52 -9.00 -3.88
C ALA A 79 -33.54 -8.77 -2.69
N HIS A 80 -32.82 -7.65 -2.71
CA HIS A 80 -31.90 -7.25 -1.62
C HIS A 80 -32.68 -7.00 -0.31
N ALA A 81 -33.81 -6.26 -0.38
CA ALA A 81 -34.64 -6.01 0.79
C ALA A 81 -35.21 -7.29 1.40
N ALA A 82 -35.67 -8.23 0.54
CA ALA A 82 -36.13 -9.53 0.98
C ALA A 82 -35.01 -10.39 1.61
N LEU A 83 -33.82 -10.32 1.02
CA LEU A 83 -32.63 -11.00 1.54
C LEU A 83 -32.15 -10.40 2.87
N GLU A 84 -32.18 -9.06 2.99
CA GLU A 84 -31.86 -8.38 4.24
C GLU A 84 -32.80 -8.75 5.38
N MET A 85 -34.12 -8.88 5.08
CA MET A 85 -35.10 -9.32 6.07
C MET A 85 -34.76 -10.75 6.53
N ARG A 86 -34.49 -11.64 5.59
CA ARG A 86 -34.11 -13.02 5.88
C ARG A 86 -32.77 -13.14 6.63
N ILE A 87 -31.81 -12.28 6.28
CA ILE A 87 -30.52 -12.17 7.00
C ILE A 87 -30.79 -11.70 8.44
N ARG A 88 -31.63 -10.68 8.64
CA ARG A 88 -31.96 -10.18 9.99
C ARG A 88 -32.63 -11.25 10.84
N GLU A 89 -33.60 -11.99 10.27
CA GLU A 89 -34.29 -13.11 10.96
C GLU A 89 -33.24 -14.20 11.32
N ARG A 90 -32.43 -14.63 10.36
CA ARG A 90 -31.38 -15.63 10.59
C ARG A 90 -30.30 -15.14 11.53
N THR A 91 -29.93 -13.86 11.43
CA THR A 91 -28.97 -13.28 12.36
C THR A 91 -29.51 -13.22 13.77
N ALA A 92 -30.81 -12.90 13.92
CA ALA A 92 -31.45 -12.91 15.23
C ALA A 92 -31.57 -14.33 15.82
N GLU A 93 -31.90 -15.33 14.99
CA GLU A 93 -31.91 -16.74 15.41
C GLU A 93 -30.49 -17.23 15.78
N LEU A 94 -29.49 -16.91 14.93
CA LEU A 94 -28.10 -17.23 15.18
C LEU A 94 -27.54 -16.51 16.41
N THR A 95 -27.96 -15.25 16.62
CA THR A 95 -27.56 -14.49 17.81
C THR A 95 -28.15 -15.12 19.08
N ARG A 96 -29.40 -15.59 19.05
CA ARG A 96 -29.99 -16.30 20.18
C ARG A 96 -29.31 -17.65 20.40
N ALA A 97 -29.18 -18.47 19.36
CA ALA A 97 -28.49 -19.75 19.46
C ALA A 97 -27.04 -19.60 19.89
N ASN A 98 -26.37 -18.52 19.43
CA ASN A 98 -25.00 -18.19 19.83
C ASN A 98 -24.95 -17.70 21.30
N ALA A 99 -25.96 -16.97 21.75
CA ALA A 99 -26.05 -16.56 23.15
C ALA A 99 -26.26 -17.77 24.07
N ASP A 100 -27.14 -18.72 23.68
CA ASP A 100 -27.38 -19.96 24.43
C ASP A 100 -26.12 -20.85 24.44
N LEU A 101 -25.46 -21.00 23.29
CA LEU A 101 -24.19 -21.70 23.17
C LEU A 101 -23.06 -21.00 23.96
N HIS A 102 -23.02 -19.67 23.95
CA HIS A 102 -22.06 -18.92 24.77
C HIS A 102 -22.32 -19.09 26.28
N ALA A 103 -23.59 -19.12 26.69
CA ALA A 103 -23.94 -19.40 28.08
C ALA A 103 -23.48 -20.81 28.50
N GLU A 104 -23.69 -21.81 27.64
CA GLU A 104 -23.23 -23.19 27.90
C GLU A 104 -21.69 -23.31 27.89
N VAL A 105 -21.02 -22.68 26.93
CA VAL A 105 -19.54 -22.65 26.85
C VAL A 105 -18.97 -21.92 28.06
N THR A 106 -19.57 -20.81 28.47
CA THR A 106 -19.12 -20.06 29.65
C THR A 106 -19.28 -20.88 30.92
N GLN A 107 -20.37 -21.64 31.02
CA GLN A 107 -20.65 -22.54 32.15
C GLN A 107 -19.63 -23.71 32.18
N ARG A 108 -19.35 -24.32 31.03
CA ARG A 108 -18.31 -25.34 30.90
C ARG A 108 -16.92 -24.81 31.22
N GLN A 109 -16.59 -23.62 30.68
CA GLN A 109 -15.33 -22.95 30.96
C GLN A 109 -15.18 -22.59 32.44
N HIS A 110 -16.27 -22.18 33.09
CA HIS A 110 -16.25 -21.93 34.55
C HIS A 110 -16.00 -23.23 35.34
N THR A 111 -16.57 -24.33 34.88
CA THR A 111 -16.38 -25.64 35.51
C THR A 111 -14.98 -26.21 35.24
N GLU A 112 -14.44 -26.03 34.01
CA GLU A 112 -13.07 -26.37 33.67
C GLU A 112 -12.04 -25.42 34.32
N ALA A 113 -12.33 -24.12 34.44
CA ALA A 113 -11.48 -23.16 35.14
C ALA A 113 -11.38 -23.44 36.65
N GLN A 114 -12.44 -23.97 37.27
CA GLN A 114 -12.36 -24.47 38.66
C GLN A 114 -11.49 -25.74 38.76
N LEU A 115 -11.39 -26.55 37.71
CA LEU A 115 -10.51 -27.72 37.65
C LEU A 115 -9.06 -27.39 37.27
N THR A 116 -8.85 -26.28 36.55
CA THR A 116 -7.51 -25.85 36.04
C THR A 116 -6.88 -24.70 36.78
N THR A 117 -7.46 -24.26 37.90
CA THR A 117 -6.91 -23.15 38.74
C THR A 117 -5.52 -23.44 39.34
N ALA A 118 -4.88 -24.55 38.99
CA ALA A 118 -3.51 -24.90 39.40
C ALA A 118 -2.44 -24.70 38.32
N LEU A 119 -2.78 -24.41 37.05
CA LEU A 119 -1.77 -24.36 35.96
C LEU A 119 -2.04 -23.19 34.96
N HIS A 120 -1.30 -22.12 35.11
CA HIS A 120 -1.00 -21.01 34.20
C HIS A 120 -2.10 -20.60 33.18
N PRO A 121 -3.10 -19.81 33.58
CA PRO A 121 -4.27 -19.56 32.71
C PRO A 121 -4.07 -18.45 31.65
N LYS A 122 -3.14 -17.52 31.90
CA LYS A 122 -2.99 -16.34 30.99
C LYS A 122 -2.41 -16.70 29.63
N ASP A 123 -1.38 -17.52 29.59
CA ASP A 123 -0.63 -17.79 28.35
C ASP A 123 -1.41 -18.66 27.37
N VAL A 124 -2.23 -19.58 27.88
CA VAL A 124 -3.09 -20.43 27.05
C VAL A 124 -4.20 -19.62 26.39
N LEU A 125 -4.81 -18.66 27.11
CA LEU A 125 -5.88 -17.81 26.57
C LEU A 125 -5.35 -16.84 25.52
N PHE A 126 -4.19 -16.24 25.76
CA PHE A 126 -3.54 -15.36 24.77
C PHE A 126 -3.19 -16.13 23.49
N ARG A 127 -2.65 -17.33 23.63
CA ARG A 127 -2.34 -18.19 22.47
C ARG A 127 -3.60 -18.51 21.64
N GLU A 128 -4.68 -18.90 22.30
CA GLU A 128 -5.95 -19.20 21.62
C GLU A 128 -6.52 -17.99 20.88
N VAL A 129 -6.48 -16.79 21.50
CA VAL A 129 -6.90 -15.56 20.83
C VAL A 129 -6.05 -15.27 19.60
N HIS A 130 -4.73 -15.39 19.69
CA HIS A 130 -3.85 -15.18 18.54
C HIS A 130 -4.07 -16.21 17.43
N HIS A 131 -4.26 -17.48 17.76
CA HIS A 131 -4.62 -18.51 16.81
C HIS A 131 -5.94 -18.21 16.10
N ARG A 132 -6.98 -17.77 16.82
CA ARG A 132 -8.25 -17.40 16.23
C ARG A 132 -8.14 -16.18 15.32
N VAL A 133 -7.40 -15.15 15.73
CA VAL A 133 -7.16 -13.96 14.89
C VAL A 133 -6.45 -14.36 13.60
N LYS A 134 -5.37 -15.16 13.69
CA LYS A 134 -4.67 -15.69 12.52
C LYS A 134 -5.59 -16.45 11.58
N ASN A 135 -6.40 -17.38 12.12
CA ASN A 135 -7.35 -18.17 11.34
C ASN A 135 -8.39 -17.28 10.64
N ASN A 136 -8.93 -16.29 11.34
CA ASN A 136 -9.87 -15.33 10.77
C ASN A 136 -9.25 -14.52 9.63
N LEU A 137 -8.02 -14.04 9.81
CA LEU A 137 -7.28 -13.33 8.76
C LEU A 137 -6.99 -14.23 7.55
N GLN A 138 -6.70 -15.51 7.76
CA GLN A 138 -6.52 -16.50 6.69
C GLN A 138 -7.83 -16.75 5.92
N ILE A 139 -8.96 -16.84 6.61
CA ILE A 139 -10.28 -16.97 5.98
C ILE A 139 -10.58 -15.75 5.12
N ILE A 140 -10.37 -14.54 5.64
CA ILE A 140 -10.58 -13.29 4.90
C ILE A 140 -9.67 -13.24 3.67
N SER A 141 -8.40 -13.60 3.81
CA SER A 141 -7.45 -13.66 2.70
C SER A 141 -7.88 -14.65 1.61
N SER A 142 -8.41 -15.81 2.02
CA SER A 142 -8.93 -16.84 1.11
C SER A 142 -10.18 -16.35 0.36
N LEU A 143 -11.11 -15.67 1.06
CA LEU A 143 -12.30 -15.07 0.45
C LEU A 143 -11.92 -14.00 -0.58
N LEU A 144 -10.97 -13.13 -0.27
CA LEU A 144 -10.46 -12.14 -1.21
C LEU A 144 -9.82 -12.80 -2.43
N SER A 145 -9.06 -13.89 -2.22
CA SER A 145 -8.46 -14.67 -3.32
C SER A 145 -9.50 -15.34 -4.22
N LEU A 146 -10.62 -15.79 -3.66
CA LEU A 146 -11.72 -16.33 -4.45
C LEU A 146 -12.42 -15.23 -5.24
N GLN A 147 -12.70 -14.11 -4.61
CA GLN A 147 -13.35 -12.96 -5.25
C GLN A 147 -12.49 -12.35 -6.36
N SER A 148 -11.18 -12.33 -6.20
CA SER A 148 -10.26 -11.78 -7.21
C SER A 148 -10.30 -12.52 -8.54
N ARG A 149 -10.72 -13.79 -8.56
CA ARG A 149 -10.87 -14.58 -9.80
C ARG A 149 -12.01 -14.11 -10.71
N TYR A 150 -12.97 -13.39 -10.16
CA TYR A 150 -14.12 -12.87 -10.88
C TYR A 150 -13.94 -11.41 -11.31
N ILE A 151 -12.81 -10.79 -10.98
CA ILE A 151 -12.51 -9.40 -11.30
C ILE A 151 -11.77 -9.36 -12.61
N SER A 152 -12.38 -8.76 -13.62
CA SER A 152 -11.78 -8.58 -14.94
C SER A 152 -11.01 -7.27 -15.08
N ASP A 153 -11.34 -6.27 -14.29
CA ASP A 153 -10.66 -4.97 -14.31
C ASP A 153 -9.30 -5.06 -13.62
N PRO A 154 -8.19 -4.79 -14.35
CA PRO A 154 -6.83 -4.92 -13.80
C PRO A 154 -6.57 -4.03 -12.58
N GLN A 155 -7.14 -2.82 -12.55
CA GLN A 155 -6.93 -1.87 -11.46
C GLN A 155 -7.64 -2.33 -10.18
N THR A 156 -8.86 -2.80 -10.31
CA THR A 156 -9.63 -3.40 -9.21
C THR A 156 -8.95 -4.66 -8.69
N LEU A 157 -8.49 -5.55 -9.59
CA LEU A 157 -7.76 -6.76 -9.23
C LEU A 157 -6.48 -6.44 -8.44
N GLN A 158 -5.75 -5.41 -8.86
CA GLN A 158 -4.56 -4.97 -8.14
C GLN A 158 -4.90 -4.48 -6.73
N THR A 159 -5.97 -3.70 -6.57
CA THR A 159 -6.46 -3.23 -5.26
C THR A 159 -6.81 -4.39 -4.33
N PHE A 160 -7.47 -5.45 -4.86
CA PHE A 160 -7.78 -6.66 -4.11
C PHE A 160 -6.52 -7.42 -3.69
N ASN A 161 -5.56 -7.57 -4.57
CA ASN A 161 -4.27 -8.21 -4.26
C ASN A 161 -3.50 -7.42 -3.19
N ASP A 162 -3.49 -6.11 -3.27
CA ASP A 162 -2.86 -5.24 -2.28
C ASP A 162 -3.54 -5.40 -0.91
N THR A 163 -4.86 -5.42 -0.87
CA THR A 163 -5.63 -5.64 0.36
C THR A 163 -5.34 -7.02 0.96
N ARG A 164 -5.29 -8.06 0.13
CA ARG A 164 -4.94 -9.41 0.56
C ARG A 164 -3.53 -9.47 1.16
N ASN A 165 -2.55 -8.84 0.51
CA ASN A 165 -1.17 -8.81 0.99
C ASN A 165 -1.05 -8.06 2.33
N ARG A 166 -1.83 -6.99 2.56
CA ARG A 166 -1.93 -6.29 3.86
C ARG A 166 -2.46 -7.22 4.96
N ILE A 167 -3.52 -7.97 4.67
CA ILE A 167 -4.09 -8.95 5.61
C ILE A 167 -3.08 -10.05 5.93
N GLN A 168 -2.32 -10.51 4.95
CA GLN A 168 -1.27 -11.49 5.16
C GLN A 168 -0.12 -10.93 6.00
N ALA A 169 0.28 -9.67 5.80
CA ALA A 169 1.25 -9.00 6.65
C ALA A 169 0.80 -8.95 8.12
N MET A 170 -0.50 -8.66 8.37
CA MET A 170 -1.06 -8.74 9.73
C MET A 170 -1.05 -10.17 10.28
N ALA A 171 -1.38 -11.18 9.46
CA ALA A 171 -1.42 -12.57 9.91
C ALA A 171 -0.03 -13.13 10.27
N LEU A 172 1.03 -12.64 9.62
CA LEU A 172 2.41 -13.04 9.92
C LEU A 172 2.82 -12.71 11.35
N ILE A 173 2.37 -11.58 11.90
CA ILE A 173 2.66 -11.19 13.30
C ILE A 173 2.15 -12.25 14.27
N HIS A 174 0.91 -12.71 14.08
CA HIS A 174 0.33 -13.76 14.91
C HIS A 174 1.08 -15.09 14.80
N GLY A 175 1.68 -15.35 13.63
CA GLY A 175 2.56 -16.52 13.44
C GLY A 175 3.89 -16.40 14.22
N VAL A 176 4.44 -15.20 14.34
CA VAL A 176 5.66 -14.96 15.14
C VAL A 176 5.36 -15.07 16.63
N LEU A 177 4.21 -14.53 17.08
CA LEU A 177 3.77 -14.64 18.48
C LEU A 177 3.52 -16.08 18.92
N ASP A 178 2.96 -16.92 18.05
CA ASP A 178 2.74 -18.35 18.35
C ASP A 178 4.02 -19.13 18.71
N GLN A 179 5.16 -18.64 18.23
CA GLN A 179 6.47 -19.29 18.43
C GLN A 179 7.30 -18.62 19.53
N ALA A 180 6.80 -17.54 20.13
CA ALA A 180 7.45 -16.82 21.20
C ALA A 180 6.99 -17.35 22.56
N ASN A 181 7.89 -17.33 23.55
CA ASN A 181 7.54 -17.60 24.95
C ASN A 181 6.87 -16.40 25.65
N ASP A 182 6.95 -15.23 25.03
CA ASP A 182 6.30 -13.99 25.49
C ASP A 182 5.26 -13.55 24.45
N PHE A 183 3.99 -13.64 24.83
CA PHE A 183 2.85 -13.27 23.95
C PHE A 183 2.56 -11.77 23.95
N ALA A 184 3.23 -10.99 24.80
CA ALA A 184 3.03 -9.55 24.90
C ALA A 184 3.88 -8.75 23.92
N ARG A 185 4.99 -9.34 23.43
CA ARG A 185 5.95 -8.64 22.59
C ARG A 185 6.34 -9.47 21.36
N VAL A 186 6.48 -8.79 20.24
CA VAL A 186 6.89 -9.34 18.95
C VAL A 186 8.38 -9.15 18.75
N ASP A 187 9.13 -10.22 18.47
CA ASP A 187 10.47 -10.12 17.91
C ASP A 187 10.36 -9.49 16.49
N PHE A 188 10.63 -8.19 16.44
CA PHE A 188 10.44 -7.42 15.23
C PHE A 188 11.45 -7.77 14.13
N ALA A 189 12.66 -8.23 14.49
CA ALA A 189 13.64 -8.69 13.51
C ALA A 189 13.14 -9.93 12.76
N ARG A 190 12.66 -10.91 13.50
CA ARG A 190 12.08 -12.14 12.93
C ARG A 190 10.84 -11.86 12.09
N TYR A 191 9.98 -10.98 12.57
CA TYR A 191 8.79 -10.55 11.83
C TYR A 191 9.17 -9.87 10.51
N LEU A 192 10.13 -8.92 10.51
CA LEU A 192 10.60 -8.25 9.30
C LEU A 192 11.15 -9.24 8.27
N GLN A 193 11.91 -10.24 8.70
CA GLN A 193 12.42 -11.27 7.80
C GLN A 193 11.28 -12.05 7.12
N GLN A 194 10.27 -12.45 7.87
CA GLN A 194 9.12 -13.15 7.33
C GLN A 194 8.30 -12.27 6.38
N LEU A 195 8.08 -11.01 6.78
CA LEU A 195 7.35 -10.03 5.96
C LEU A 195 8.06 -9.76 4.63
N THR A 196 9.37 -9.50 4.66
CA THR A 196 10.14 -9.22 3.44
C THR A 196 10.25 -10.44 2.54
N THR A 197 10.42 -11.63 3.10
CA THR A 197 10.36 -12.90 2.34
C THR A 197 9.00 -13.07 1.66
N HIS A 198 7.92 -12.80 2.38
CA HIS A 198 6.57 -12.85 1.82
C HIS A 198 6.38 -11.84 0.68
N LEU A 199 6.87 -10.61 0.84
CA LEU A 199 6.81 -9.59 -0.20
C LEU A 199 7.60 -10.00 -1.45
N CYS A 200 8.81 -10.54 -1.29
CA CYS A 200 9.60 -11.06 -2.40
C CYS A 200 8.82 -12.10 -3.22
N HIS A 201 8.18 -13.05 -2.55
CA HIS A 201 7.37 -14.08 -3.21
C HIS A 201 6.11 -13.51 -3.88
N SER A 202 5.41 -12.60 -3.20
CA SER A 202 4.15 -12.03 -3.70
C SER A 202 4.33 -11.17 -4.96
N TYR A 203 5.50 -10.54 -5.09
CA TYR A 203 5.82 -9.69 -6.25
C TYR A 203 6.68 -10.40 -7.31
N GLY A 204 6.92 -11.71 -7.16
CA GLY A 204 7.67 -12.52 -8.15
C GLY A 204 9.10 -12.01 -8.37
N MET A 205 9.74 -11.54 -7.30
CA MET A 205 11.07 -10.93 -7.40
C MET A 205 12.09 -11.92 -7.94
N ASN A 206 12.87 -11.46 -8.92
CA ASN A 206 14.06 -12.17 -9.34
C ASN A 206 15.19 -11.87 -8.32
N ALA A 207 15.55 -12.84 -7.52
CA ALA A 207 16.58 -12.72 -6.48
C ALA A 207 17.95 -12.26 -7.01
N ASN A 208 18.20 -12.38 -8.32
CA ASN A 208 19.44 -11.91 -8.95
C ASN A 208 19.38 -10.41 -9.30
N ALA A 209 18.20 -9.79 -9.33
CA ALA A 209 18.04 -8.39 -9.73
C ALA A 209 17.67 -7.47 -8.57
N MET A 210 17.07 -8.03 -7.51
CA MET A 210 16.58 -7.23 -6.39
C MET A 210 16.96 -7.85 -5.06
N ALA A 211 17.44 -7.03 -4.13
CA ALA A 211 17.76 -7.41 -2.76
C ALA A 211 16.94 -6.61 -1.75
N ILE A 212 16.34 -7.29 -0.76
CA ILE A 212 15.78 -6.62 0.42
C ILE A 212 16.63 -6.98 1.62
N GLN A 213 17.21 -5.99 2.26
CA GLN A 213 18.03 -6.16 3.46
C GLN A 213 17.27 -5.63 4.67
N THR A 214 17.27 -6.40 5.75
CA THR A 214 16.61 -6.01 7.01
C THR A 214 17.63 -5.89 8.13
N HIS A 215 17.49 -4.86 8.95
CA HIS A 215 18.33 -4.64 10.13
C HIS A 215 17.48 -4.16 11.31
N ALA A 216 17.23 -5.05 12.26
CA ALA A 216 16.45 -4.76 13.47
C ALA A 216 16.92 -5.71 14.60
N GLN A 217 18.07 -5.42 15.21
CA GLN A 217 18.61 -6.28 16.28
C GLN A 217 17.99 -5.89 17.62
N ASP A 218 17.59 -6.90 18.40
CA ASP A 218 17.07 -6.77 19.77
C ASP A 218 15.87 -5.79 19.90
N ILE A 219 15.01 -5.75 18.88
CA ILE A 219 13.82 -4.90 18.86
C ILE A 219 12.59 -5.75 19.20
N TRP A 220 12.02 -5.48 20.38
CA TRP A 220 10.80 -6.11 20.88
C TRP A 220 9.69 -5.09 20.96
N LEU A 221 8.61 -5.27 20.22
CA LEU A 221 7.51 -4.32 20.12
C LEU A 221 6.21 -4.92 20.68
N LYS A 222 5.36 -4.09 21.28
CA LYS A 222 3.96 -4.45 21.56
C LYS A 222 3.28 -4.83 20.23
N THR A 223 2.32 -5.74 20.28
CA THR A 223 1.65 -6.28 19.07
C THR A 223 1.07 -5.17 18.20
N GLU A 224 0.39 -4.20 18.79
CA GLU A 224 -0.23 -3.08 18.06
C GLU A 224 0.80 -2.23 17.34
N VAL A 225 1.94 -1.97 17.98
CA VAL A 225 3.06 -1.21 17.40
C VAL A 225 3.70 -2.01 16.26
N ALA A 226 3.92 -3.32 16.48
CA ALA A 226 4.48 -4.21 15.46
C ALA A 226 3.57 -4.31 14.22
N VAL A 227 2.24 -4.39 14.40
CA VAL A 227 1.26 -4.36 13.31
C VAL A 227 1.37 -3.07 12.53
N ALA A 228 1.35 -1.92 13.21
CA ALA A 228 1.46 -0.62 12.55
C ALA A 228 2.78 -0.48 11.77
N CYS A 229 3.91 -0.81 12.38
CA CYS A 229 5.22 -0.79 11.74
C CYS A 229 5.29 -1.75 10.55
N GLY A 230 4.76 -2.96 10.69
CA GLY A 230 4.74 -3.96 9.62
C GLY A 230 3.91 -3.52 8.42
N LEU A 231 2.77 -2.91 8.63
CA LEU A 231 1.95 -2.35 7.55
C LEU A 231 2.64 -1.18 6.86
N ILE A 232 3.33 -0.31 7.62
CA ILE A 232 4.14 0.76 7.06
C ILE A 232 5.24 0.18 6.16
N VAL A 233 5.99 -0.80 6.65
CA VAL A 233 7.02 -1.50 5.86
C VAL A 233 6.41 -2.15 4.62
N HIS A 234 5.28 -2.83 4.77
CA HIS A 234 4.57 -3.44 3.65
C HIS A 234 4.25 -2.42 2.55
N GLU A 235 3.66 -1.26 2.92
CA GLU A 235 3.29 -0.23 1.93
C GLU A 235 4.52 0.38 1.25
N LEU A 236 5.54 0.74 2.01
CA LEU A 236 6.73 1.40 1.47
C LEU A 236 7.55 0.44 0.58
N VAL A 237 7.76 -0.80 1.03
CA VAL A 237 8.46 -1.82 0.23
C VAL A 237 7.66 -2.20 -1.01
N SER A 238 6.34 -2.38 -0.89
CA SER A 238 5.45 -2.64 -2.02
C SER A 238 5.49 -1.51 -3.06
N ASN A 239 5.49 -0.26 -2.61
CA ASN A 239 5.61 0.90 -3.50
C ASN A 239 6.98 0.93 -4.21
N ALA A 240 8.07 0.67 -3.48
CA ALA A 240 9.39 0.57 -4.08
C ALA A 240 9.46 -0.53 -5.14
N LEU A 241 8.91 -1.72 -4.86
CA LEU A 241 8.87 -2.84 -5.80
C LEU A 241 8.04 -2.56 -7.06
N LYS A 242 6.92 -1.84 -6.92
CA LYS A 242 6.03 -1.52 -8.04
C LYS A 242 6.52 -0.37 -8.91
N HIS A 243 7.13 0.63 -8.29
CA HIS A 243 7.35 1.92 -8.92
C HIS A 243 8.81 2.35 -8.94
N GLY A 244 9.63 1.88 -8.00
CA GLY A 244 11.01 2.31 -7.85
C GLY A 244 11.95 1.74 -8.92
N PHE A 245 11.62 0.58 -9.49
CA PHE A 245 12.51 -0.17 -10.38
C PHE A 245 11.86 -0.54 -11.72
N PRO A 246 11.51 0.45 -12.55
CA PRO A 246 10.86 0.20 -13.83
C PRO A 246 11.76 -0.64 -14.76
N ASN A 247 11.14 -1.39 -15.67
CA ASN A 247 11.78 -2.20 -16.69
C ASN A 247 12.76 -3.27 -16.18
N GLY A 248 12.55 -3.77 -14.95
CA GLY A 248 13.40 -4.79 -14.37
C GLY A 248 14.78 -4.28 -13.92
N ARG A 249 14.92 -2.99 -13.67
CA ARG A 249 16.14 -2.39 -13.11
C ARG A 249 16.51 -3.11 -11.81
N ALA A 250 17.78 -3.51 -11.72
CA ALA A 250 18.33 -4.03 -10.47
C ALA A 250 18.38 -2.93 -9.39
N GLY A 251 18.16 -3.35 -8.13
CA GLY A 251 18.18 -2.41 -7.02
C GLY A 251 18.15 -3.08 -5.66
N GLU A 252 18.19 -2.24 -4.65
CA GLU A 252 18.21 -2.65 -3.25
C GLU A 252 17.20 -1.86 -2.44
N ILE A 253 16.56 -2.57 -1.51
CA ILE A 253 15.67 -1.98 -0.52
C ILE A 253 16.25 -2.31 0.86
N HIS A 254 16.39 -1.31 1.71
CA HIS A 254 16.87 -1.47 3.07
C HIS A 254 15.77 -1.10 4.05
N VAL A 255 15.46 -2.01 4.95
CA VAL A 255 14.51 -1.78 6.06
C VAL A 255 15.29 -1.87 7.35
N SER A 256 15.31 -0.82 8.12
CA SER A 256 15.99 -0.81 9.41
C SER A 256 15.11 -0.26 10.53
N MET A 257 15.26 -0.82 11.72
CA MET A 257 14.68 -0.29 12.94
C MET A 257 15.74 -0.20 14.01
N ASN A 258 15.85 0.96 14.58
CA ASN A 258 16.79 1.25 15.67
C ASN A 258 16.02 1.77 16.88
N HIS A 259 16.53 1.41 18.08
CA HIS A 259 16.03 1.94 19.34
C HIS A 259 17.16 2.71 20.03
N LYS A 260 16.96 4.00 20.24
CA LYS A 260 17.93 4.86 20.93
C LYS A 260 17.20 6.00 21.66
N ASN A 261 17.67 6.33 22.86
CA ASN A 261 17.13 7.43 23.66
C ASN A 261 15.60 7.33 23.87
N ARG A 262 15.07 6.11 24.14
CA ARG A 262 13.63 5.85 24.31
C ARG A 262 12.79 6.21 23.07
N GLN A 263 13.39 6.15 21.92
CA GLN A 263 12.70 6.33 20.63
C GLN A 263 13.05 5.20 19.68
N TYR A 264 12.04 4.73 18.99
CA TYR A 264 12.20 3.87 17.83
C TYR A 264 12.29 4.72 16.58
N ARG A 265 13.19 4.31 15.68
CA ARG A 265 13.27 4.87 14.34
C ARG A 265 13.20 3.75 13.31
N LEU A 266 12.08 3.69 12.59
CA LEU A 266 11.87 2.81 11.45
C LEU A 266 12.27 3.56 10.18
N THR A 267 13.15 2.98 9.38
CA THR A 267 13.60 3.57 8.11
C THR A 267 13.44 2.55 6.99
N VAL A 268 12.84 2.96 5.89
CA VAL A 268 12.76 2.21 4.63
C VAL A 268 13.42 3.05 3.55
N THR A 269 14.43 2.49 2.89
CA THR A 269 15.18 3.17 1.83
C THR A 269 15.24 2.27 0.60
N ASP A 270 15.09 2.85 -0.58
CA ASP A 270 15.38 2.19 -1.85
C ASP A 270 16.35 3.05 -2.69
N ASN A 271 17.03 2.43 -3.64
CA ASN A 271 17.89 3.10 -4.62
C ASN A 271 17.22 3.18 -6.00
N GLY A 272 15.92 3.25 -6.04
CA GLY A 272 15.09 3.34 -7.24
C GLY A 272 15.16 4.68 -7.95
N ILE A 273 14.12 4.98 -8.73
CA ILE A 273 14.03 6.26 -9.46
C ILE A 273 13.57 7.44 -8.59
N GLY A 274 13.20 7.18 -7.33
CA GLY A 274 12.65 8.20 -6.43
C GLY A 274 11.18 8.54 -6.71
N LEU A 275 10.70 9.57 -6.02
CA LEU A 275 9.35 10.13 -6.18
C LEU A 275 9.37 11.31 -7.15
N PRO A 276 8.26 11.60 -7.84
CA PRO A 276 8.13 12.80 -8.67
C PRO A 276 8.44 14.08 -7.87
N ALA A 277 9.02 15.08 -8.54
CA ALA A 277 9.40 16.35 -7.88
C ALA A 277 8.22 17.09 -7.23
N GLU A 278 6.99 16.87 -7.75
CA GLU A 278 5.76 17.48 -7.23
C GLU A 278 5.08 16.61 -6.15
N PHE A 279 5.71 15.51 -5.75
CA PHE A 279 5.11 14.62 -4.77
C PHE A 279 4.96 15.31 -3.41
N ASN A 280 3.73 15.28 -2.90
CA ASN A 280 3.41 15.78 -1.57
C ASN A 280 2.62 14.70 -0.81
N LEU A 281 3.18 14.27 0.32
CA LEU A 281 2.61 13.22 1.14
C LEU A 281 1.22 13.57 1.71
N HIS A 282 0.95 14.85 1.98
CA HIS A 282 -0.33 15.29 2.57
C HIS A 282 -1.46 15.43 1.55
N THR A 283 -1.12 15.63 0.28
CA THR A 283 -2.12 15.82 -0.79
C THR A 283 -2.26 14.61 -1.71
N THR A 284 -1.46 13.57 -1.48
CA THR A 284 -1.49 12.35 -2.31
C THR A 284 -2.85 11.68 -2.30
N THR A 285 -3.27 11.18 -3.46
CA THR A 285 -4.47 10.35 -3.61
C THR A 285 -4.19 8.87 -3.34
N SER A 286 -2.93 8.46 -3.30
CA SER A 286 -2.51 7.08 -3.07
C SER A 286 -2.97 6.56 -1.71
N LEU A 287 -3.74 5.47 -1.73
CA LEU A 287 -4.23 4.81 -0.52
C LEU A 287 -3.08 4.34 0.38
N GLY A 288 -2.00 3.81 -0.21
CA GLY A 288 -0.84 3.31 0.52
C GLY A 288 -0.17 4.40 1.34
N PHE A 289 0.09 5.57 0.74
CA PHE A 289 0.70 6.68 1.48
C PHE A 289 -0.25 7.30 2.52
N LYS A 290 -1.56 7.33 2.27
CA LYS A 290 -2.56 7.72 3.27
C LYS A 290 -2.54 6.78 4.47
N LEU A 291 -2.42 5.47 4.23
CA LEU A 291 -2.31 4.48 5.28
C LEU A 291 -1.01 4.66 6.09
N VAL A 292 0.13 4.87 5.41
CA VAL A 292 1.42 5.15 6.08
C VAL A 292 1.30 6.36 7.00
N LEU A 293 0.70 7.45 6.52
CA LEU A 293 0.50 8.66 7.31
C LEU A 293 -0.43 8.41 8.51
N ALA A 294 -1.54 7.70 8.31
CA ALA A 294 -2.48 7.36 9.39
C ALA A 294 -1.82 6.49 10.46
N LEU A 295 -1.02 5.49 10.07
CA LEU A 295 -0.31 4.60 10.99
C LEU A 295 0.83 5.34 11.72
N ALA A 296 1.56 6.23 11.04
CA ALA A 296 2.55 7.08 11.69
C ALA A 296 1.92 7.97 12.76
N ASN A 297 0.75 8.56 12.46
CA ASN A 297 -0.03 9.34 13.43
C ASN A 297 -0.55 8.46 14.59
N GLN A 298 -1.01 7.23 14.33
CA GLN A 298 -1.41 6.28 15.37
C GLN A 298 -0.28 5.96 16.33
N LEU A 299 0.96 5.86 15.83
CA LEU A 299 2.17 5.70 16.65
C LEU A 299 2.60 7.00 17.34
N SER A 300 1.87 8.11 17.18
CA SER A 300 2.29 9.45 17.59
C SER A 300 3.70 9.77 17.07
N GLY A 301 4.01 9.25 15.88
CA GLY A 301 5.34 9.32 15.28
C GLY A 301 5.48 10.51 14.33
N HIS A 302 6.72 10.95 14.17
CA HIS A 302 7.11 11.94 13.17
C HIS A 302 7.60 11.23 11.90
N LEU A 303 6.96 11.51 10.76
CA LEU A 303 7.28 10.94 9.46
C LEU A 303 8.04 11.96 8.62
N GLU A 304 9.22 11.58 8.18
CA GLU A 304 10.07 12.32 7.24
C GLU A 304 10.30 11.51 6.00
N PHE A 305 10.49 12.17 4.85
CA PHE A 305 10.90 11.49 3.63
C PHE A 305 11.87 12.34 2.81
N GLU A 306 12.75 11.66 2.07
CA GLU A 306 13.72 12.21 1.14
C GLU A 306 13.63 11.45 -0.18
N SER A 307 13.82 12.15 -1.30
CA SER A 307 13.80 11.56 -2.64
C SER A 307 14.93 12.11 -3.48
N HIS A 308 16.14 11.51 -3.32
CA HIS A 308 17.33 11.84 -4.10
C HIS A 308 18.06 10.54 -4.49
N GLY A 309 17.90 10.10 -5.74
CA GLY A 309 18.53 8.85 -6.22
C GLY A 309 17.90 7.60 -5.56
N GLY A 310 16.62 7.61 -5.32
CA GLY A 310 15.79 6.65 -4.61
C GLY A 310 14.87 7.32 -3.64
N THR A 311 14.24 6.56 -2.73
CA THR A 311 13.42 7.11 -1.65
C THR A 311 13.95 6.68 -0.29
N ARG A 312 13.79 7.56 0.70
CA ARG A 312 13.98 7.24 2.11
C ARG A 312 12.81 7.76 2.90
N PHE A 313 12.13 6.87 3.61
CA PHE A 313 11.12 7.21 4.61
C PHE A 313 11.65 6.87 5.99
N SER A 314 11.46 7.79 6.94
CA SER A 314 11.90 7.62 8.33
C SER A 314 10.77 8.01 9.27
N ILE A 315 10.40 7.10 10.18
CA ILE A 315 9.36 7.32 11.18
C ILE A 315 9.99 7.18 12.56
N THR A 316 9.92 8.24 13.34
CA THR A 316 10.44 8.27 14.72
C THR A 316 9.27 8.37 15.69
N PHE A 317 9.18 7.47 16.66
CA PHE A 317 8.12 7.43 17.66
C PHE A 317 8.66 7.01 19.03
N ALA A 318 7.93 7.34 20.09
CA ALA A 318 8.34 7.07 21.46
C ALA A 318 8.20 5.58 21.84
N ASP A 319 9.06 5.11 22.75
CA ASP A 319 8.89 3.83 23.41
C ASP A 319 7.98 4.01 24.63
N ASP A 320 6.70 3.66 24.50
CA ASP A 320 5.69 3.75 25.57
C ASP A 320 5.68 2.52 26.49
N SER A 321 6.72 1.68 26.48
CA SER A 321 6.75 0.42 27.22
C SER A 321 6.70 0.58 28.76
N GLU A 322 6.95 1.76 29.30
CA GLU A 322 6.98 2.01 30.75
C GLU A 322 5.83 2.89 31.28
N ARG A 323 4.97 3.47 30.43
CA ARG A 323 3.86 4.30 30.94
C ARG A 323 2.84 3.51 31.77
N GLU A 324 2.78 2.18 31.61
CA GLU A 324 1.88 1.32 32.37
C GLU A 324 2.45 0.87 33.74
N SER A 325 3.77 0.98 33.97
CA SER A 325 4.40 0.59 35.24
C SER A 325 4.31 1.66 36.33
N SER A 326 3.80 2.86 36.03
CA SER A 326 3.71 3.99 36.95
C SER A 326 2.28 4.30 37.45
N VAL A 327 1.32 3.41 37.18
CA VAL A 327 -0.09 3.52 37.61
C VAL A 327 -0.50 2.24 38.37
N THR A 328 0.37 1.77 39.27
CA THR A 328 -0.02 0.74 40.25
C THR A 328 0.42 1.16 41.62
#